data_87d9b3bfa722a7eb91ad56f6edf08c0d
#
_entry.id   87d9b3bfa722a7eb91ad56f6edf08c0d
#
_cell.length_a   1.000
_cell.length_b   1.000
_cell.length_c   1.000
_cell.angle_alpha   90.00
_cell.angle_beta   90.00
_cell.angle_gamma   90.00
#
_symmetry.space_group_name_H-M   'P 1'
#
loop_
_entity.id
_entity.type
_entity.pdbx_description
1 polymer ?
#
loop_
_entity_poly.entity_id
_entity_poly.type
_entity_poly.pdbx_seq_one_letter_code
_entity_poly.pdbx_strand_id
1 'polypeptide(L)'
;VFSWAALQPDEITYDFSKLDKIMEYVKENGLKVCFATSTGAHPAWMARKYPDILRVGHNGMKRKFGARHNSCPNSPTYRKYSVALAAKLAERYKDYDNIVAWHISNEYGGECYCENCEKAFRVWLHKKYGTLDELNRVWNTSFWGHTFYDWDDVVLPDMRSEEFNWDGIRTNFQGISLDYRRFNSDSIL
;
A
#
# COMPACT_ATOMS: atom_id res chain seq x y z
N VAL A 1 -8.09 0.78 19.03
CA VAL A 1 -9.20 0.94 18.09
C VAL A 1 -8.61 1.23 16.70
N PHE A 2 -8.84 0.33 15.75
CA PHE A 2 -8.31 0.44 14.39
C PHE A 2 -9.35 1.05 13.44
N SER A 3 -9.88 2.23 13.76
CA SER A 3 -10.92 2.83 12.93
C SER A 3 -10.55 4.22 12.45
N TRP A 4 -9.90 4.28 11.28
CA TRP A 4 -9.62 5.55 10.61
C TRP A 4 -10.90 6.37 10.38
N ALA A 5 -11.98 5.71 9.94
CA ALA A 5 -13.25 6.38 9.66
C ALA A 5 -13.87 7.07 10.90
N ALA A 6 -13.63 6.54 12.10
CA ALA A 6 -14.08 7.17 13.34
C ALA A 6 -13.20 8.36 13.75
N LEU A 7 -11.89 8.28 13.45
CA LEU A 7 -10.94 9.34 13.78
C LEU A 7 -10.94 10.49 12.78
N GLN A 8 -11.35 10.22 11.54
CA GLN A 8 -11.44 11.19 10.46
C GLN A 8 -12.71 10.93 9.64
N PRO A 9 -13.87 11.40 10.12
CA PRO A 9 -15.17 11.14 9.48
C PRO A 9 -15.33 11.81 8.12
N ASP A 10 -14.58 12.89 7.84
CA ASP A 10 -14.47 13.55 6.55
C ASP A 10 -13.03 14.04 6.30
N GLU A 11 -12.81 14.74 5.20
CA GLU A 11 -11.46 15.13 4.76
C GLU A 11 -10.75 16.10 5.71
N ILE A 12 -11.49 16.97 6.37
CA ILE A 12 -10.94 18.08 7.17
C ILE A 12 -11.14 17.89 8.68
N THR A 13 -12.11 17.08 9.07
CA THR A 13 -12.48 16.87 10.47
C THR A 13 -11.73 15.70 11.07
N TYR A 14 -11.18 15.92 12.27
CA TYR A 14 -10.62 14.85 13.10
C TYR A 14 -11.37 14.81 14.44
N ASP A 15 -11.86 13.62 14.81
CA ASP A 15 -12.54 13.39 16.09
C ASP A 15 -11.79 12.32 16.90
N PHE A 16 -11.11 12.77 17.93
CA PHE A 16 -10.38 11.91 18.88
C PHE A 16 -11.14 11.67 20.17
N SER A 17 -12.35 12.22 20.33
CA SER A 17 -13.11 12.23 21.61
C SER A 17 -13.30 10.84 22.21
N LYS A 18 -13.59 9.85 21.36
CA LYS A 18 -13.74 8.45 21.78
C LYS A 18 -12.40 7.82 22.16
N LEU A 19 -11.36 8.13 21.42
CA LEU A 19 -10.02 7.61 21.66
C LEU A 19 -9.42 8.23 22.95
N ASP A 20 -9.66 9.52 23.18
CA ASP A 20 -9.26 10.22 24.42
C ASP A 20 -9.82 9.51 25.64
N LYS A 21 -11.13 9.24 25.67
CA LYS A 21 -11.79 8.52 26.77
C LYS A 21 -11.18 7.13 27.01
N ILE A 22 -10.84 6.43 25.93
CA ILE A 22 -10.18 5.12 26.04
C ILE A 22 -8.79 5.28 26.66
N MET A 23 -8.02 6.26 26.23
CA MET A 23 -6.67 6.50 26.72
C MET A 23 -6.66 6.95 28.20
N GLU A 24 -7.59 7.79 28.59
CA GLU A 24 -7.80 8.19 29.99
C GLU A 24 -8.13 6.98 30.86
N TYR A 25 -9.14 6.19 30.45
CA TYR A 25 -9.54 4.98 31.17
C TYR A 25 -8.41 3.97 31.34
N VAL A 26 -7.62 3.73 30.27
CA VAL A 26 -6.48 2.81 30.32
C VAL A 26 -5.39 3.34 31.24
N LYS A 27 -5.16 4.66 31.25
CA LYS A 27 -4.17 5.31 32.12
C LYS A 27 -4.61 5.23 33.61
N GLU A 28 -5.87 5.54 33.88
CA GLU A 28 -6.44 5.49 35.26
C GLU A 28 -6.37 4.08 35.87
N ASN A 29 -6.46 3.04 35.03
CA ASN A 29 -6.34 1.64 35.45
C ASN A 29 -4.91 1.09 35.41
N GLY A 30 -3.90 1.92 35.20
CA GLY A 30 -2.49 1.53 35.21
C GLY A 30 -2.07 0.60 34.09
N LEU A 31 -2.86 0.54 32.99
CA LEU A 31 -2.60 -0.35 31.86
C LEU A 31 -1.63 0.27 30.86
N LYS A 32 -0.84 -0.55 30.23
CA LYS A 32 0.06 -0.17 29.13
C LYS A 32 -0.63 -0.30 27.77
N VAL A 33 -0.20 0.51 26.82
CA VAL A 33 -0.81 0.60 25.47
C VAL A 33 0.22 0.34 24.41
N CYS A 34 -0.09 -0.58 23.47
CA CYS A 34 0.49 -0.61 22.14
C CYS A 34 -0.43 0.21 21.23
N PHE A 35 0.01 1.42 20.88
CA PHE A 35 -0.84 2.42 20.22
C PHE A 35 -0.76 2.29 18.71
N ALA A 36 -1.92 2.20 18.01
CA ALA A 36 -1.97 1.97 16.57
C ALA A 36 -2.22 3.25 15.75
N THR A 37 -1.58 3.36 14.59
CA THR A 37 -1.80 4.47 13.64
C THR A 37 -3.17 4.44 12.96
N SER A 38 -3.89 3.33 13.02
CA SER A 38 -5.22 3.11 12.41
C SER A 38 -5.28 3.25 10.89
N THR A 39 -4.16 3.27 10.18
CA THR A 39 -4.08 3.58 8.74
C THR A 39 -4.39 2.40 7.82
N GLY A 40 -4.56 1.18 8.35
CA GLY A 40 -4.74 -0.04 7.55
C GLY A 40 -6.07 -0.15 6.78
N ALA A 41 -7.09 0.64 7.16
CA ALA A 41 -8.41 0.63 6.52
C ALA A 41 -8.92 2.06 6.30
N HIS A 42 -8.81 2.53 5.06
CA HIS A 42 -9.21 3.89 4.70
C HIS A 42 -10.73 4.11 4.82
N PRO A 43 -11.18 5.33 5.16
CA PRO A 43 -12.59 5.66 5.26
C PRO A 43 -13.29 5.71 3.89
N ALA A 44 -14.61 5.49 3.91
CA ALA A 44 -15.45 5.49 2.70
C ALA A 44 -15.40 6.81 1.91
N TRP A 45 -15.33 7.95 2.61
CA TRP A 45 -15.24 9.26 1.97
C TRP A 45 -13.98 9.40 1.11
N MET A 46 -12.86 8.82 1.57
CA MET A 46 -11.58 8.85 0.86
C MET A 46 -11.65 8.01 -0.43
N ALA A 47 -12.22 6.80 -0.36
CA ALA A 47 -12.44 5.96 -1.53
C ALA A 47 -13.35 6.62 -2.57
N ARG A 48 -14.39 7.36 -2.12
CA ARG A 48 -15.33 8.06 -2.99
C ARG A 48 -14.68 9.26 -3.67
N LYS A 49 -13.89 10.05 -2.93
CA LYS A 49 -13.28 11.29 -3.44
C LYS A 49 -12.00 11.03 -4.23
N TYR A 50 -11.24 10.00 -3.85
CA TYR A 50 -9.92 9.68 -4.36
C TYR A 50 -9.82 8.20 -4.77
N PRO A 51 -10.46 7.79 -5.88
CA PRO A 51 -10.49 6.38 -6.29
C PRO A 51 -9.12 5.82 -6.70
N ASP A 52 -8.09 6.66 -6.84
CA ASP A 52 -6.69 6.27 -7.06
C ASP A 52 -6.08 5.52 -5.87
N ILE A 53 -6.64 5.71 -4.66
CA ILE A 53 -6.19 5.00 -3.47
C ILE A 53 -6.56 3.51 -3.49
N LEU A 54 -7.54 3.12 -4.31
CA LEU A 54 -8.09 1.77 -4.26
C LEU A 54 -7.14 0.75 -4.89
N ARG A 55 -6.84 -0.29 -4.14
CA ARG A 55 -6.02 -1.41 -4.60
C ARG A 55 -6.69 -2.12 -5.76
N VAL A 56 -5.89 -2.50 -6.75
CA VAL A 56 -6.30 -3.39 -7.83
C VAL A 56 -5.68 -4.76 -7.57
N GLY A 57 -6.52 -5.79 -7.59
CA GLY A 57 -6.07 -7.17 -7.42
C GLY A 57 -5.36 -7.69 -8.68
N HIS A 58 -4.68 -8.81 -8.53
CA HIS A 58 -4.00 -9.51 -9.61
C HIS A 58 -4.90 -9.83 -10.83
N ASN A 59 -6.19 -10.05 -10.58
CA ASN A 59 -7.21 -10.24 -11.63
C ASN A 59 -7.71 -8.93 -12.28
N GLY A 60 -7.08 -7.80 -12.01
CA GLY A 60 -7.46 -6.50 -12.54
C GLY A 60 -8.67 -5.84 -11.86
N MET A 61 -9.32 -6.50 -10.90
CA MET A 61 -10.47 -5.93 -10.21
C MET A 61 -10.05 -4.89 -9.17
N LYS A 62 -10.61 -3.70 -9.27
CA LYS A 62 -10.45 -2.64 -8.28
C LYS A 62 -11.25 -2.98 -7.02
N ARG A 63 -10.61 -2.97 -5.87
CA ARG A 63 -11.25 -3.21 -4.58
C ARG A 63 -12.07 -1.99 -4.14
N LYS A 64 -12.94 -2.20 -3.15
CA LYS A 64 -13.70 -1.14 -2.49
C LYS A 64 -13.15 -0.94 -1.08
N PHE A 65 -13.71 0.04 -0.35
CA PHE A 65 -13.44 0.25 1.07
C PHE A 65 -14.09 -0.86 1.93
N GLY A 66 -13.86 -0.81 3.26
CA GLY A 66 -14.56 -1.63 4.25
C GLY A 66 -13.67 -2.65 4.95
N ALA A 67 -12.74 -3.30 4.25
CA ALA A 67 -11.75 -4.18 4.84
C ALA A 67 -10.37 -3.48 4.92
N ARG A 68 -9.45 -4.07 5.70
CA ARG A 68 -8.06 -3.63 5.76
C ARG A 68 -7.30 -3.97 4.47
N HIS A 69 -6.21 -3.26 4.21
CA HIS A 69 -5.30 -3.49 3.07
C HIS A 69 -5.96 -3.35 1.69
N ASN A 70 -7.00 -2.52 1.59
CA ASN A 70 -7.64 -2.19 0.32
C ASN A 70 -7.08 -0.92 -0.33
N SER A 71 -6.07 -0.31 0.28
CA SER A 71 -5.37 0.86 -0.26
C SER A 71 -4.14 0.48 -1.06
N CYS A 72 -3.84 1.27 -2.08
CA CYS A 72 -2.60 1.17 -2.83
C CYS A 72 -1.45 1.82 -2.04
N PRO A 73 -0.35 1.10 -1.74
CA PRO A 73 0.78 1.68 -0.99
C PRO A 73 1.53 2.75 -1.80
N ASN A 74 1.38 2.77 -3.11
CA ASN A 74 2.00 3.75 -4.01
C ASN A 74 1.08 4.91 -4.39
N SER A 75 -0.15 4.99 -3.85
CA SER A 75 -1.01 6.16 -4.03
C SER A 75 -0.46 7.35 -3.25
N PRO A 76 -0.14 8.48 -3.91
CA PRO A 76 0.29 9.70 -3.22
C PRO A 76 -0.79 10.21 -2.25
N THR A 77 -2.05 10.07 -2.62
CA THR A 77 -3.19 10.46 -1.79
C THR A 77 -3.27 9.63 -0.51
N TYR A 78 -3.17 8.30 -0.63
CA TYR A 78 -3.18 7.43 0.55
C TYR A 78 -2.00 7.73 1.48
N ARG A 79 -0.79 7.89 0.94
CA ARG A 79 0.40 8.25 1.73
C ARG A 79 0.22 9.59 2.45
N LYS A 80 -0.26 10.62 1.76
CA LYS A 80 -0.53 11.94 2.33
C LYS A 80 -1.43 11.85 3.57
N TYR A 81 -2.58 11.21 3.44
CA TYR A 81 -3.54 11.11 4.54
C TYR A 81 -3.10 10.17 5.66
N SER A 82 -2.40 9.08 5.34
CA SER A 82 -1.84 8.16 6.34
C SER A 82 -0.82 8.86 7.23
N VAL A 83 0.11 9.60 6.62
CA VAL A 83 1.12 10.38 7.35
C VAL A 83 0.46 11.48 8.18
N ALA A 84 -0.52 12.19 7.62
CA ALA A 84 -1.24 13.25 8.33
C ALA A 84 -1.98 12.73 9.57
N LEU A 85 -2.66 11.59 9.46
CA LEU A 85 -3.32 10.97 10.62
C LEU A 85 -2.30 10.50 11.66
N ALA A 86 -1.25 9.82 11.23
CA ALA A 86 -0.21 9.34 12.14
C ALA A 86 0.45 10.49 12.90
N ALA A 87 0.77 11.60 12.22
CA ALA A 87 1.34 12.79 12.83
C ALA A 87 0.40 13.41 13.88
N LYS A 88 -0.91 13.51 13.58
CA LYS A 88 -1.90 14.03 14.54
C LYS A 88 -2.05 13.13 15.77
N LEU A 89 -2.03 11.82 15.58
CA LEU A 89 -2.06 10.87 16.70
C LEU A 89 -0.78 10.98 17.54
N ALA A 90 0.38 11.04 16.90
CA ALA A 90 1.64 11.18 17.61
C ALA A 90 1.70 12.49 18.41
N GLU A 91 1.32 13.62 17.81
CA GLU A 91 1.32 14.91 18.51
C GLU A 91 0.34 14.95 19.69
N ARG A 92 -0.86 14.37 19.51
CA ARG A 92 -1.88 14.37 20.56
C ARG A 92 -1.53 13.51 21.77
N TYR A 93 -0.88 12.37 21.53
CA TYR A 93 -0.64 11.36 22.57
C TYR A 93 0.83 11.22 22.99
N LYS A 94 1.72 12.12 22.55
CA LYS A 94 3.16 12.07 22.87
C LYS A 94 3.48 12.07 24.37
N ASP A 95 2.63 12.70 25.18
CA ASP A 95 2.85 12.86 26.63
C ASP A 95 2.19 11.76 27.48
N TYR A 96 1.63 10.73 26.82
CA TYR A 96 1.07 9.57 27.51
C TYR A 96 2.18 8.55 27.85
N ASP A 97 2.61 8.52 29.09
CA ASP A 97 3.69 7.67 29.62
C ASP A 97 3.37 6.16 29.65
N ASN A 98 2.11 5.81 29.46
CA ASN A 98 1.64 4.44 29.37
C ASN A 98 1.67 3.86 27.95
N ILE A 99 2.01 4.63 26.92
CA ILE A 99 2.28 4.11 25.56
C ILE A 99 3.67 3.49 25.54
N VAL A 100 3.75 2.18 25.41
CA VAL A 100 5.01 1.43 25.42
C VAL A 100 5.51 1.08 24.02
N ALA A 101 4.64 1.11 23.02
CA ALA A 101 4.99 0.83 21.64
C ALA A 101 4.00 1.49 20.67
N TRP A 102 4.47 1.77 19.45
CA TRP A 102 3.64 2.18 18.34
C TRP A 102 3.46 1.03 17.35
N HIS A 103 2.22 0.71 17.05
CA HIS A 103 1.84 -0.27 16.04
C HIS A 103 1.57 0.45 14.70
N ILE A 104 2.59 0.54 13.86
CA ILE A 104 2.55 1.34 12.63
C ILE A 104 1.54 0.75 11.64
N SER A 105 1.55 -0.55 11.46
CA SER A 105 0.57 -1.29 10.68
C SER A 105 0.57 -2.76 11.08
N ASN A 106 -0.34 -3.54 10.52
CA ASN A 106 -0.47 -4.96 10.85
C ASN A 106 -0.40 -5.80 9.58
N GLU A 107 0.45 -6.83 9.61
CA GLU A 107 0.50 -7.84 8.56
C GLU A 107 0.55 -7.24 7.15
N TYR A 108 1.57 -6.42 6.89
CA TYR A 108 1.79 -5.89 5.54
C TYR A 108 1.75 -7.01 4.52
N GLY A 109 0.85 -6.92 3.56
CA GLY A 109 0.72 -7.96 2.58
C GLY A 109 -0.19 -7.60 1.42
N GLY A 110 -0.16 -8.50 0.44
CA GLY A 110 -0.88 -8.36 -0.81
C GLY A 110 -0.23 -7.34 -1.74
N GLU A 111 -0.32 -7.64 -3.02
CA GLU A 111 0.20 -6.81 -4.10
C GLU A 111 -0.91 -5.93 -4.67
N CYS A 112 -0.55 -4.83 -5.29
CA CYS A 112 -1.48 -3.90 -5.93
C CYS A 112 -1.07 -3.70 -7.39
N TYR A 113 -1.96 -3.91 -8.32
CA TYR A 113 -1.72 -3.87 -9.76
C TYR A 113 -2.44 -2.68 -10.41
N CYS A 114 -2.38 -1.50 -9.79
CA CYS A 114 -2.96 -0.27 -10.32
C CYS A 114 -1.92 0.57 -11.06
N GLU A 115 -2.38 1.61 -11.75
CA GLU A 115 -1.54 2.54 -12.50
C GLU A 115 -0.47 3.23 -11.65
N ASN A 116 -0.75 3.55 -10.38
CA ASN A 116 0.26 4.12 -9.48
C ASN A 116 1.41 3.14 -9.23
N CYS A 117 1.08 1.84 -9.08
CA CYS A 117 2.09 0.81 -8.92
C CYS A 117 2.88 0.59 -10.20
N GLU A 118 2.24 0.65 -11.36
CA GLU A 118 2.91 0.51 -12.65
C GLU A 118 3.94 1.62 -12.87
N LYS A 119 3.52 2.87 -12.67
CA LYS A 119 4.42 4.03 -12.75
C LYS A 119 5.60 3.92 -11.77
N ALA A 120 5.31 3.58 -10.52
CA ALA A 120 6.34 3.44 -9.49
C ALA A 120 7.29 2.25 -9.78
N PHE A 121 6.79 1.16 -10.33
CA PHE A 121 7.59 0.00 -10.72
C PHE A 121 8.55 0.31 -11.85
N ARG A 122 8.10 1.04 -12.88
CA ARG A 122 8.98 1.53 -13.96
C ARG A 122 10.14 2.37 -13.42
N VAL A 123 9.86 3.29 -12.49
CA VAL A 123 10.90 4.10 -11.82
C VAL A 123 11.87 3.21 -11.03
N TRP A 124 11.36 2.23 -10.30
CA TRP A 124 12.18 1.27 -9.55
C TRP A 124 13.07 0.43 -10.46
N LEU A 125 12.53 -0.05 -11.58
CA LEU A 125 13.28 -0.82 -12.58
C LEU A 125 14.36 0.03 -13.25
N HIS A 126 14.02 1.28 -13.61
CA HIS A 126 15.00 2.21 -14.18
C HIS A 126 16.17 2.43 -13.23
N LYS A 127 15.91 2.61 -11.93
CA LYS A 127 16.94 2.72 -10.91
C LYS A 127 17.79 1.46 -10.78
N LYS A 128 17.17 0.29 -10.93
CA LYS A 128 17.84 -1.01 -10.77
C LYS A 128 18.70 -1.39 -11.97
N TYR A 129 18.18 -1.22 -13.18
CA TYR A 129 18.80 -1.70 -14.42
C TYR A 129 19.50 -0.61 -15.24
N GLY A 130 19.14 0.64 -15.05
CA GLY A 130 19.69 1.76 -15.79
C GLY A 130 19.20 1.89 -17.22
N THR A 131 19.23 0.80 -18.01
CA THR A 131 18.80 0.76 -19.40
C THR A 131 17.82 -0.36 -19.68
N LEU A 132 17.01 -0.21 -20.76
CA LEU A 132 16.12 -1.27 -21.21
C LEU A 132 16.89 -2.46 -21.77
N ASP A 133 18.04 -2.23 -22.42
CA ASP A 133 18.87 -3.32 -22.91
C ASP A 133 19.33 -4.25 -21.79
N GLU A 134 19.74 -3.66 -20.66
CA GLU A 134 20.13 -4.46 -19.51
C GLU A 134 18.93 -5.17 -18.87
N LEU A 135 17.79 -4.52 -18.75
CA LEU A 135 16.55 -5.14 -18.29
C LEU A 135 16.16 -6.33 -19.20
N ASN A 136 16.12 -6.09 -20.53
CA ASN A 136 15.80 -7.11 -21.53
C ASN A 136 16.76 -8.31 -21.44
N ARG A 137 18.07 -8.02 -21.28
CA ARG A 137 19.11 -9.05 -21.13
C ARG A 137 18.89 -9.89 -19.87
N VAL A 138 18.67 -9.24 -18.73
CA VAL A 138 18.53 -9.93 -17.43
C VAL A 138 17.23 -10.73 -17.34
N TRP A 139 16.13 -10.17 -17.87
CA TRP A 139 14.84 -10.86 -17.90
C TRP A 139 14.73 -11.87 -19.03
N ASN A 140 15.68 -11.90 -19.97
CA ASN A 140 15.65 -12.72 -21.17
C ASN A 140 14.37 -12.53 -21.99
N THR A 141 14.09 -11.29 -22.39
CA THR A 141 12.82 -10.88 -22.98
C THR A 141 12.66 -11.21 -24.46
N SER A 142 13.63 -11.86 -25.10
CA SER A 142 13.58 -12.19 -26.55
C SER A 142 12.64 -13.36 -26.85
N PHE A 143 11.41 -13.27 -26.39
CA PHE A 143 10.38 -14.28 -26.62
C PHE A 143 8.99 -13.62 -26.75
N TRP A 144 8.22 -14.02 -27.71
CA TRP A 144 6.92 -13.41 -28.06
C TRP A 144 7.01 -11.88 -28.15
N GLY A 145 6.11 -11.15 -27.49
CA GLY A 145 6.07 -9.70 -27.46
C GLY A 145 6.73 -9.06 -26.25
N HIS A 146 7.70 -9.74 -25.61
CA HIS A 146 8.23 -9.28 -24.33
C HIS A 146 9.44 -8.35 -24.40
N THR A 147 10.06 -8.17 -25.56
CA THR A 147 11.19 -7.25 -25.69
C THR A 147 10.69 -5.82 -25.57
N PHE A 148 11.19 -5.08 -24.60
CA PHE A 148 10.80 -3.69 -24.34
C PHE A 148 11.75 -2.73 -25.05
N TYR A 149 11.19 -1.74 -25.73
CA TYR A 149 11.92 -0.67 -26.45
C TYR A 149 11.64 0.70 -25.83
N ASP A 150 10.58 0.82 -25.04
CA ASP A 150 10.27 1.99 -24.22
C ASP A 150 9.96 1.55 -22.78
N TRP A 151 10.29 2.41 -21.81
CA TRP A 151 9.94 2.13 -20.40
C TRP A 151 8.43 2.08 -20.17
N ASP A 152 7.65 2.79 -21.01
CA ASP A 152 6.20 2.78 -20.94
C ASP A 152 5.56 1.48 -21.46
N ASP A 153 6.32 0.66 -22.18
CA ASP A 153 5.90 -0.68 -22.60
C ASP A 153 5.92 -1.69 -21.43
N VAL A 154 6.64 -1.39 -20.36
CA VAL A 154 6.72 -2.30 -19.21
C VAL A 154 5.41 -2.25 -18.43
N VAL A 155 4.70 -3.37 -18.39
CA VAL A 155 3.42 -3.57 -17.70
C VAL A 155 3.59 -4.39 -16.43
N LEU A 156 2.57 -4.42 -15.58
CA LEU A 156 2.59 -5.23 -14.37
C LEU A 156 2.32 -6.71 -14.68
N PRO A 157 2.93 -7.65 -13.95
CA PRO A 157 2.73 -9.09 -14.15
C PRO A 157 1.41 -9.56 -13.51
N ASP A 158 0.29 -9.18 -14.11
CA ASP A 158 -1.05 -9.60 -13.69
C ASP A 158 -1.77 -10.44 -14.75
N MET A 159 -2.95 -10.93 -14.44
CA MET A 159 -3.74 -11.79 -15.35
C MET A 159 -4.10 -11.15 -16.70
N ARG A 160 -3.94 -9.84 -16.85
CA ARG A 160 -4.28 -9.12 -18.09
C ARG A 160 -3.12 -9.08 -19.09
N SER A 161 -1.90 -9.36 -18.63
CA SER A 161 -0.69 -9.17 -19.44
C SER A 161 0.27 -10.36 -19.37
N GLU A 162 1.09 -10.40 -18.37
CA GLU A 162 2.28 -11.24 -18.29
C GLU A 162 2.07 -12.56 -17.52
N GLU A 163 0.89 -12.79 -17.00
CA GLU A 163 0.62 -14.03 -16.33
C GLU A 163 -0.15 -15.01 -17.18
N PHE A 164 0.52 -16.09 -17.53
CA PHE A 164 -0.09 -17.27 -18.08
C PHE A 164 -0.47 -18.21 -16.95
N ASN A 165 -1.74 -18.37 -16.72
CA ASN A 165 -2.24 -19.34 -15.76
C ASN A 165 -2.71 -20.59 -16.50
N TRP A 166 -1.77 -21.49 -16.80
CA TRP A 166 -2.13 -22.81 -17.29
C TRP A 166 -2.03 -23.78 -16.11
N ASP A 167 -3.14 -24.40 -15.77
CA ASP A 167 -3.25 -25.37 -14.67
C ASP A 167 -2.74 -24.86 -13.29
N GLY A 168 -2.88 -23.57 -13.03
CA GLY A 168 -2.44 -22.99 -11.76
C GLY A 168 -0.94 -22.74 -11.64
N ILE A 169 -0.17 -22.99 -12.70
CA ILE A 169 1.26 -22.73 -12.73
C ILE A 169 1.51 -21.34 -13.30
N ARG A 170 2.04 -20.46 -12.48
CA ARG A 170 2.52 -19.13 -12.89
C ARG A 170 3.88 -19.28 -13.55
N THR A 171 3.94 -19.40 -14.86
CA THR A 171 5.16 -19.81 -15.53
C THR A 171 5.88 -18.73 -16.31
N ASN A 172 5.26 -17.57 -16.52
CA ASN A 172 5.82 -16.63 -17.44
C ASN A 172 6.63 -15.54 -16.77
N PHE A 173 7.68 -15.13 -17.43
CA PHE A 173 8.51 -14.02 -17.05
C PHE A 173 8.83 -13.97 -15.56
N GLN A 174 9.50 -14.99 -15.08
CA GLN A 174 9.90 -15.09 -13.67
C GLN A 174 10.71 -13.86 -13.23
N GLY A 175 11.45 -13.22 -14.14
CA GLY A 175 12.18 -11.98 -13.88
C GLY A 175 11.27 -10.85 -13.45
N ILE A 176 10.23 -10.56 -14.23
CA ILE A 176 9.27 -9.49 -13.92
C ILE A 176 8.48 -9.78 -12.64
N SER A 177 8.02 -11.02 -12.46
CA SER A 177 7.25 -11.42 -11.28
C SER A 177 8.09 -11.34 -10.00
N LEU A 178 9.36 -11.77 -10.06
CA LEU A 178 10.29 -11.69 -8.94
C LEU A 178 10.60 -10.25 -8.58
N ASP A 179 10.86 -9.40 -9.57
CA ASP A 179 11.17 -8.00 -9.35
C ASP A 179 9.94 -7.23 -8.87
N TYR A 180 8.76 -7.59 -9.34
CA TYR A 180 7.53 -6.98 -8.85
C TYR A 180 7.28 -7.29 -7.35
N ARG A 181 7.57 -8.49 -6.90
CA ARG A 181 7.52 -8.83 -5.47
C ARG A 181 8.54 -8.05 -4.64
N ARG A 182 9.78 -7.90 -5.15
CA ARG A 182 10.81 -7.07 -4.50
C ARG A 182 10.37 -5.61 -4.42
N PHE A 183 9.89 -5.07 -5.54
CA PHE A 183 9.33 -3.72 -5.59
C PHE A 183 8.19 -3.53 -4.59
N ASN A 184 7.26 -4.47 -4.46
CA ASN A 184 6.18 -4.37 -3.49
C ASN A 184 6.71 -4.32 -2.05
N SER A 185 7.72 -5.10 -1.72
CA SER A 185 8.38 -5.04 -0.41
C SER A 185 9.02 -3.68 -0.17
N ASP A 186 9.79 -3.16 -1.14
CA ASP A 186 10.44 -1.85 -1.06
C ASP A 186 9.43 -0.70 -1.00
N SER A 187 8.24 -0.87 -1.58
CA SER A 187 7.18 0.15 -1.59
C SER A 187 6.47 0.31 -0.25
N ILE A 188 6.57 -0.69 0.62
CA ILE A 188 5.93 -0.68 1.94
C ILE A 188 6.86 -0.08 2.99
N LEU A 189 8.15 -0.25 2.82
CA LEU A 189 9.21 0.29 3.67
C LEU A 189 9.51 1.76 3.34
#